data_0fdcbb388cae63f0047a70d7436a0319
#
_entry.id   0fdcbb388cae63f0047a70d7436a0319
#
_cell.length_a   1.000
_cell.length_b   1.000
_cell.length_c   1.000
_cell.angle_alpha   90.00
_cell.angle_beta   90.00
_cell.angle_gamma   90.00
#
_symmetry.space_group_name_H-M   'P 1'
#
loop_
_entity.id
_entity.type
_entity.pdbx_description
1 polymer ?
#
loop_
_entity_poly.entity_id
_entity_poly.type
_entity_poly.pdbx_seq_one_letter_code
_entity_poly.pdbx_strand_id
1 'polypeptide(L)'
;MARPVTGSLKVEQQVDGTLRFRLRFTADGKRETLMLHEQRDCDCGCGGGWSERTGRVELRNILARIEAGIWERPKAKPTVEKQFAQMPTFHEYASYWLKAKLEGLIGEKPISKNTHAGYCTILQCHLLPFFGRYRLDEIDKELCGAFKAHKIKEAHELKEALDAGADLRDKRNRKLVPLGPSSIRGLLSCLGAILEEAVEDELIPVNHARSKRLKIHVPKPKRTFLEMDELAFLEDAADEQDPSLERFAVAAREARPGSTAAAVALGLADGKRQKRIAAELGVTPGTIHFHVRNLGGLRVGVYVGRKAMLCTLGRSGVRNGELSGIRIGHLRLHDPEGARFNIPDSKTETGIRVVEVSPYLAEVLIMHIDRLRRAGNDTGPEAFLFQNERGRRMSRKRVGTIVHEAAVLASEKMRKRGMPPLPHITPHSLRRTYISIALLANNYDIKWVMDQVGHADSKMTMDVYNQLQQRAKREHGASFDRLIRQAREQVYGSTADAHGVLDNVLDNDHQTAPKTPQTRRAKRPKKPRISRANAAWTPDVIQGGGQSFSVVCSTN
;
A
#
# COMPACT_ATOMS: atom_id res chain seq x y z
N MET A 1 43.71 -16.69 37.83
CA MET A 1 43.44 -16.80 36.36
C MET A 1 42.49 -17.95 36.14
N ALA A 2 41.35 -17.72 35.48
CA ALA A 2 40.45 -18.78 35.14
C ALA A 2 41.12 -19.73 34.12
N ARG A 3 40.92 -21.04 34.23
CA ARG A 3 41.45 -21.99 33.25
C ARG A 3 40.83 -21.70 31.89
N PRO A 4 41.65 -21.71 30.80
CA PRO A 4 41.11 -21.49 29.47
C PRO A 4 40.05 -22.55 29.13
N VAL A 5 38.96 -22.12 28.53
CA VAL A 5 37.88 -23.02 28.06
C VAL A 5 38.45 -23.86 26.91
N THR A 6 38.43 -25.18 27.07
CA THR A 6 38.98 -26.11 26.08
C THR A 6 37.88 -26.97 25.49
N GLY A 7 38.00 -27.30 24.23
CA GLY A 7 37.10 -28.17 23.50
C GLY A 7 37.84 -29.07 22.51
N SER A 8 37.21 -30.16 22.11
CA SER A 8 37.74 -31.10 21.11
C SER A 8 36.72 -31.44 20.05
N LEU A 9 37.18 -31.64 18.83
CA LEU A 9 36.39 -32.14 17.70
C LEU A 9 36.88 -33.55 17.36
N LYS A 10 35.96 -34.49 17.27
CA LYS A 10 36.20 -35.84 16.78
C LYS A 10 35.36 -36.08 15.53
N VAL A 11 36.01 -36.56 14.47
CA VAL A 11 35.32 -36.97 13.25
C VAL A 11 35.00 -38.46 13.36
N GLU A 12 33.75 -38.83 13.10
CA GLU A 12 33.24 -40.22 13.13
C GLU A 12 32.57 -40.52 11.79
N GLN A 13 32.94 -41.63 11.16
CA GLN A 13 32.28 -42.11 9.95
C GLN A 13 31.11 -43.01 10.35
N GLN A 14 29.95 -42.80 9.77
CA GLN A 14 28.76 -43.63 9.99
C GLN A 14 28.76 -44.86 9.07
N VAL A 15 27.85 -45.80 9.35
CA VAL A 15 27.73 -47.05 8.58
C VAL A 15 27.36 -46.79 7.11
N ASP A 16 26.64 -45.68 6.86
CA ASP A 16 26.26 -45.20 5.50
C ASP A 16 27.35 -44.43 4.77
N GLY A 17 28.55 -44.30 5.35
CA GLY A 17 29.68 -43.58 4.79
C GLY A 17 29.68 -42.08 5.05
N THR A 18 28.60 -41.50 5.60
CA THR A 18 28.52 -40.04 5.91
C THR A 18 29.37 -39.70 7.14
N LEU A 19 29.87 -38.45 7.19
CA LEU A 19 30.67 -37.99 8.32
C LEU A 19 29.80 -37.30 9.38
N ARG A 20 30.17 -37.58 10.63
CA ARG A 20 29.60 -36.93 11.81
C ARG A 20 30.69 -36.32 12.66
N PHE A 21 30.49 -35.06 13.10
CA PHE A 21 31.47 -34.29 13.85
C PHE A 21 30.98 -34.14 15.30
N ARG A 22 31.71 -34.69 16.24
CA ARG A 22 31.38 -34.60 17.66
C ARG A 22 32.22 -33.51 18.30
N LEU A 23 31.56 -32.42 18.72
CA LEU A 23 32.17 -31.36 19.50
C LEU A 23 31.98 -31.66 21.00
N ARG A 24 33.08 -31.64 21.75
CA ARG A 24 33.05 -31.78 23.22
C ARG A 24 33.71 -30.56 23.85
N PHE A 25 33.06 -29.97 24.83
CA PHE A 25 33.53 -28.76 25.52
C PHE A 25 32.92 -28.71 26.94
N THR A 26 33.37 -27.79 27.77
CA THR A 26 32.81 -27.56 29.11
C THR A 26 32.17 -26.17 29.13
N ALA A 27 30.87 -26.14 29.50
CA ALA A 27 30.12 -24.89 29.72
C ALA A 27 29.48 -24.97 31.10
N ASP A 28 29.53 -23.89 31.88
CA ASP A 28 28.99 -23.79 33.25
C ASP A 28 29.38 -24.96 34.18
N GLY A 29 30.64 -25.43 34.06
CA GLY A 29 31.18 -26.51 34.82
C GLY A 29 30.71 -27.92 34.39
N LYS A 30 29.84 -28.06 33.39
CA LYS A 30 29.33 -29.31 32.84
C LYS A 30 29.95 -29.63 31.48
N ARG A 31 30.22 -30.92 31.27
CA ARG A 31 30.66 -31.42 29.96
C ARG A 31 29.47 -31.49 29.01
N GLU A 32 29.59 -30.76 27.91
CA GLU A 32 28.60 -30.68 26.81
C GLU A 32 29.13 -31.40 25.58
N THR A 33 28.19 -31.94 24.81
CA THR A 33 28.49 -32.57 23.51
C THR A 33 27.49 -32.11 22.48
N LEU A 34 27.98 -31.58 21.36
CA LEU A 34 27.19 -31.24 20.19
C LEU A 34 27.58 -32.15 19.04
N MET A 35 26.56 -32.60 18.30
CA MET A 35 26.73 -33.44 17.13
C MET A 35 26.40 -32.61 15.88
N LEU A 36 27.32 -32.56 14.91
CA LEU A 36 27.13 -31.94 13.62
C LEU A 36 27.21 -32.99 12.52
N HIS A 37 26.36 -32.91 11.51
CA HIS A 37 26.29 -33.90 10.44
C HIS A 37 26.65 -33.29 9.09
N GLU A 38 27.34 -34.06 8.27
CA GLU A 38 27.65 -33.70 6.88
C GLU A 38 26.38 -33.68 6.02
N GLN A 39 25.44 -34.56 6.30
CA GLN A 39 24.16 -34.64 5.60
C GLN A 39 23.34 -33.37 5.80
N ARG A 40 22.84 -32.78 4.71
CA ARG A 40 22.11 -31.49 4.73
C ARG A 40 20.74 -31.60 5.38
N ASP A 41 20.08 -32.74 5.29
CA ASP A 41 18.70 -32.98 5.75
C ASP A 41 18.68 -33.78 7.06
N CYS A 42 19.59 -33.50 7.99
CA CYS A 42 19.62 -34.24 9.26
C CYS A 42 18.64 -33.64 10.28
N ASP A 43 17.80 -34.49 10.89
CA ASP A 43 16.74 -34.12 11.84
C ASP A 43 17.26 -33.70 13.24
N CYS A 44 18.57 -33.72 13.47
CA CYS A 44 19.15 -33.42 14.78
C CYS A 44 19.17 -31.92 15.17
N GLY A 45 18.75 -31.02 14.27
CA GLY A 45 18.77 -29.57 14.50
C GLY A 45 20.14 -28.91 14.34
N CYS A 46 21.20 -29.63 13.90
CA CYS A 46 22.53 -29.05 13.68
C CYS A 46 22.63 -28.20 12.38
N GLY A 47 21.60 -28.20 11.53
CA GLY A 47 21.54 -27.46 10.27
C GLY A 47 22.23 -28.16 9.08
N GLY A 48 22.84 -29.32 9.27
CA GLY A 48 23.46 -30.14 8.21
C GLY A 48 24.57 -29.44 7.41
N GLY A 49 25.16 -30.19 6.44
CA GLY A 49 26.16 -29.62 5.54
C GLY A 49 27.53 -29.29 6.17
N TRP A 50 27.82 -29.88 7.32
CA TRP A 50 29.05 -29.62 8.05
C TRP A 50 30.24 -30.36 7.45
N SER A 51 31.40 -29.78 7.57
CA SER A 51 32.72 -30.38 7.26
C SER A 51 33.62 -30.28 8.49
N GLU A 52 34.74 -30.99 8.50
CA GLU A 52 35.69 -30.88 9.60
C GLU A 52 36.19 -29.44 9.81
N ARG A 53 36.41 -28.70 8.70
CA ARG A 53 36.84 -27.29 8.74
C ARG A 53 35.79 -26.42 9.38
N THR A 54 34.51 -26.52 8.95
CA THR A 54 33.41 -25.73 9.50
C THR A 54 33.09 -26.12 10.93
N GLY A 55 33.18 -27.41 11.29
CA GLY A 55 33.03 -27.89 12.67
C GLY A 55 34.12 -27.35 13.61
N ARG A 56 35.36 -27.19 13.15
CA ARG A 56 36.43 -26.54 13.95
C ARG A 56 36.19 -25.04 14.14
N VAL A 57 35.61 -24.37 13.16
CA VAL A 57 35.19 -22.95 13.30
C VAL A 57 34.08 -22.82 14.30
N GLU A 58 33.07 -23.67 14.23
CA GLU A 58 31.95 -23.65 15.16
C GLU A 58 32.39 -23.96 16.59
N LEU A 59 33.30 -24.90 16.79
CA LEU A 59 33.87 -25.17 18.11
C LEU A 59 34.52 -23.90 18.70
N ARG A 60 35.30 -23.16 17.91
CA ARG A 60 35.90 -21.88 18.36
C ARG A 60 34.84 -20.84 18.73
N ASN A 61 33.78 -20.72 17.91
CA ASN A 61 32.68 -19.82 18.17
C ASN A 61 31.96 -20.15 19.49
N ILE A 62 31.74 -21.44 19.76
CA ILE A 62 31.14 -21.93 20.99
C ILE A 62 32.04 -21.57 22.18
N LEU A 63 33.35 -21.86 22.12
CA LEU A 63 34.28 -21.55 23.19
C LEU A 63 34.33 -20.03 23.48
N ALA A 64 34.36 -19.21 22.46
CA ALA A 64 34.31 -17.74 22.59
C ALA A 64 32.99 -17.27 23.25
N ARG A 65 31.86 -17.87 22.90
CA ARG A 65 30.55 -17.56 23.55
C ARG A 65 30.52 -18.00 25.01
N ILE A 66 31.14 -19.12 25.36
CA ILE A 66 31.25 -19.59 26.74
C ILE A 66 32.13 -18.63 27.56
N GLU A 67 33.27 -18.19 26.99
CA GLU A 67 34.15 -17.20 27.63
C GLU A 67 33.44 -15.85 27.85
N ALA A 68 32.57 -15.47 26.92
CA ALA A 68 31.75 -14.26 27.02
C ALA A 68 30.50 -14.42 27.93
N GLY A 69 30.23 -15.63 28.45
CA GLY A 69 29.05 -15.90 29.29
C GLY A 69 27.69 -15.83 28.57
N ILE A 70 27.70 -15.92 27.23
CA ILE A 70 26.49 -15.80 26.38
C ILE A 70 26.13 -17.10 25.65
N TRP A 71 26.80 -18.20 25.97
CA TRP A 71 26.51 -19.48 25.33
C TRP A 71 25.27 -20.12 25.98
N GLU A 72 24.29 -20.45 25.14
CA GLU A 72 23.15 -21.26 25.49
C GLU A 72 23.14 -22.55 24.66
N ARG A 73 22.75 -23.65 25.29
CA ARG A 73 22.60 -24.92 24.55
C ARG A 73 21.56 -24.74 23.45
N PRO A 74 21.87 -25.06 22.19
CA PRO A 74 20.87 -25.05 21.13
C PRO A 74 19.69 -25.92 21.50
N LYS A 75 18.52 -25.29 21.67
CA LYS A 75 17.27 -26.04 21.87
C LYS A 75 16.99 -26.76 20.56
N ALA A 76 16.74 -28.09 20.65
CA ALA A 76 16.24 -28.82 19.50
C ALA A 76 15.02 -28.06 18.96
N LYS A 77 14.97 -27.78 17.64
CA LYS A 77 13.76 -27.22 17.04
C LYS A 77 12.61 -28.13 17.44
N PRO A 78 11.55 -27.64 18.10
CA PRO A 78 10.39 -28.50 18.37
C PRO A 78 9.87 -28.96 17.01
N THR A 79 9.91 -30.24 16.75
CA THR A 79 9.22 -30.85 15.62
C THR A 79 7.75 -30.56 15.82
N VAL A 80 7.04 -30.13 14.78
CA VAL A 80 5.61 -29.75 14.86
C VAL A 80 4.77 -30.90 15.38
N GLU A 81 5.16 -32.16 15.13
CA GLU A 81 4.59 -33.38 15.75
C GLU A 81 4.60 -33.38 17.29
N LYS A 82 5.58 -32.73 17.93
CA LYS A 82 5.60 -32.59 19.39
C LYS A 82 4.68 -31.50 19.91
N GLN A 83 4.25 -30.58 19.04
CA GLN A 83 3.39 -29.47 19.39
C GLN A 83 1.90 -29.85 19.29
N PHE A 84 1.55 -30.76 18.36
CA PHE A 84 0.21 -31.27 18.17
C PHE A 84 0.23 -32.79 18.42
N ALA A 85 -0.33 -33.19 19.55
CA ALA A 85 -0.42 -34.63 19.90
C ALA A 85 -1.40 -35.40 18.98
N GLN A 86 -2.30 -34.69 18.29
CA GLN A 86 -3.26 -35.17 17.31
C GLN A 86 -3.35 -34.18 16.16
N MET A 87 -3.94 -34.59 15.01
CA MET A 87 -4.19 -33.72 13.89
C MET A 87 -4.96 -32.48 14.35
N PRO A 88 -4.37 -31.26 14.23
CA PRO A 88 -4.99 -30.04 14.73
C PRO A 88 -6.18 -29.60 13.89
N THR A 89 -7.09 -28.86 14.50
CA THR A 89 -8.11 -28.11 13.79
C THR A 89 -7.47 -26.93 13.05
N PHE A 90 -8.15 -26.42 12.03
CA PHE A 90 -7.72 -25.22 11.33
C PHE A 90 -7.55 -24.01 12.26
N HIS A 91 -8.40 -23.90 13.30
CA HIS A 91 -8.29 -22.82 14.28
C HIS A 91 -6.99 -22.89 15.09
N GLU A 92 -6.67 -24.08 15.60
CA GLU A 92 -5.44 -24.30 16.39
C GLU A 92 -4.20 -24.02 15.54
N TYR A 93 -4.16 -24.59 14.33
CA TYR A 93 -3.02 -24.44 13.44
C TYR A 93 -2.86 -23.00 12.91
N ALA A 94 -3.95 -22.34 12.50
CA ALA A 94 -3.90 -20.96 12.04
C ALA A 94 -3.45 -19.98 13.14
N SER A 95 -3.81 -20.26 14.40
CA SER A 95 -3.35 -19.48 15.56
C SER A 95 -1.86 -19.67 15.81
N TYR A 96 -1.37 -20.91 15.74
CA TYR A 96 0.06 -21.22 15.77
C TYR A 96 0.82 -20.52 14.63
N TRP A 97 0.37 -20.71 13.39
CA TRP A 97 0.96 -20.11 12.20
C TRP A 97 1.08 -18.60 12.31
N LEU A 98 0.02 -17.93 12.77
CA LEU A 98 0.02 -16.47 12.90
C LEU A 98 1.02 -15.98 13.96
N LYS A 99 1.13 -16.69 15.09
CA LYS A 99 2.11 -16.41 16.13
C LYS A 99 3.54 -16.64 15.63
N ALA A 100 3.79 -17.77 14.99
CA ALA A 100 5.09 -18.12 14.44
C ALA A 100 5.56 -17.13 13.34
N LYS A 101 4.65 -16.63 12.47
CA LYS A 101 4.92 -15.55 11.53
C LYS A 101 5.27 -14.23 12.20
N LEU A 102 4.62 -13.90 13.32
CA LEU A 102 4.91 -12.68 14.09
C LEU A 102 6.29 -12.76 14.77
N GLU A 103 6.65 -13.92 15.29
CA GLU A 103 7.92 -14.20 15.96
C GLU A 103 9.08 -14.42 14.95
N GLY A 104 8.79 -14.55 13.65
CA GLY A 104 9.78 -14.82 12.60
C GLY A 104 10.29 -16.25 12.57
N LEU A 105 9.56 -17.18 13.20
CA LEU A 105 9.87 -18.62 13.15
C LEU A 105 9.52 -19.23 11.80
N ILE A 106 8.58 -18.63 11.09
CA ILE A 106 8.12 -19.02 9.76
C ILE A 106 8.41 -17.89 8.77
N GLY A 107 9.21 -18.18 7.74
CA GLY A 107 9.65 -17.24 6.72
C GLY A 107 10.98 -16.56 7.06
N GLU A 108 11.48 -15.69 6.17
CA GLU A 108 12.80 -15.07 6.30
C GLU A 108 12.90 -14.03 7.43
N LYS A 109 11.79 -13.41 7.81
CA LYS A 109 11.72 -12.35 8.82
C LYS A 109 10.32 -12.20 9.43
N PRO A 110 10.22 -11.64 10.65
CA PRO A 110 8.94 -11.35 11.29
C PRO A 110 8.04 -10.48 10.42
N ILE A 111 6.74 -10.76 10.43
CA ILE A 111 5.77 -9.93 9.71
C ILE A 111 5.53 -8.60 10.42
N SER A 112 5.24 -7.55 9.63
CA SER A 112 4.93 -6.24 10.19
C SER A 112 3.62 -6.25 11.00
N LYS A 113 3.48 -5.33 11.97
CA LYS A 113 2.24 -5.13 12.75
C LYS A 113 1.00 -4.96 11.86
N ASN A 114 1.13 -4.25 10.72
CA ASN A 114 0.02 -4.07 9.77
C ASN A 114 -0.34 -5.36 9.04
N THR A 115 0.64 -6.17 8.66
CA THR A 115 0.41 -7.48 8.04
C THR A 115 -0.27 -8.42 9.02
N HIS A 116 0.21 -8.46 10.27
CA HIS A 116 -0.41 -9.23 11.35
C HIS A 116 -1.89 -8.83 11.55
N ALA A 117 -2.19 -7.54 11.70
CA ALA A 117 -3.56 -7.05 11.83
C ALA A 117 -4.45 -7.42 10.63
N GLY A 118 -3.88 -7.41 9.41
CA GLY A 118 -4.55 -7.89 8.21
C GLY A 118 -4.91 -9.37 8.28
N TYR A 119 -3.97 -10.22 8.66
CA TYR A 119 -4.22 -11.66 8.85
C TYR A 119 -5.23 -11.93 9.97
N CYS A 120 -5.15 -11.23 11.11
CA CYS A 120 -6.16 -11.31 12.16
C CYS A 120 -7.57 -11.04 11.60
N THR A 121 -7.73 -9.98 10.81
CA THR A 121 -9.03 -9.65 10.21
C THR A 121 -9.52 -10.73 9.25
N ILE A 122 -8.64 -11.25 8.38
CA ILE A 122 -8.98 -12.33 7.45
C ILE A 122 -9.40 -13.59 8.20
N LEU A 123 -8.64 -13.98 9.21
CA LEU A 123 -8.93 -15.15 10.03
C LEU A 123 -10.25 -14.99 10.77
N GLN A 124 -10.40 -13.94 11.59
CA GLN A 124 -11.56 -13.75 12.46
C GLN A 124 -12.86 -13.53 11.69
N CYS A 125 -12.82 -12.77 10.58
CA CYS A 125 -14.03 -12.41 9.86
C CYS A 125 -14.43 -13.40 8.77
N HIS A 126 -13.49 -14.21 8.26
CA HIS A 126 -13.76 -15.00 7.06
C HIS A 126 -13.35 -16.47 7.15
N LEU A 127 -12.12 -16.77 7.57
CA LEU A 127 -11.61 -18.14 7.52
C LEU A 127 -12.06 -18.99 8.73
N LEU A 128 -11.91 -18.49 9.95
CA LEU A 128 -12.29 -19.21 11.16
C LEU A 128 -13.79 -19.50 11.26
N PRO A 129 -14.71 -18.60 10.88
CA PRO A 129 -16.14 -18.90 10.86
C PRO A 129 -16.51 -20.06 9.94
N PHE A 130 -15.73 -20.29 8.88
CA PHE A 130 -15.99 -21.36 7.91
C PHE A 130 -15.18 -22.63 8.20
N PHE A 131 -13.86 -22.51 8.37
CA PHE A 131 -12.94 -23.64 8.49
C PHE A 131 -12.57 -24.00 9.94
N GLY A 132 -12.80 -23.14 10.91
CA GLY A 132 -12.20 -23.23 12.24
C GLY A 132 -12.36 -24.56 12.95
N ARG A 133 -13.49 -25.25 12.75
CA ARG A 133 -13.82 -26.53 13.38
C ARG A 133 -13.29 -27.76 12.62
N TYR A 134 -12.92 -27.60 11.34
CA TYR A 134 -12.42 -28.72 10.56
C TYR A 134 -10.98 -29.03 10.93
N ARG A 135 -10.63 -30.29 10.93
CA ARG A 135 -9.24 -30.76 11.02
C ARG A 135 -8.53 -30.41 9.71
N LEU A 136 -7.21 -30.26 9.73
CA LEU A 136 -6.46 -29.90 8.53
C LEU A 136 -6.60 -30.92 7.40
N ASP A 137 -6.67 -32.21 7.73
CA ASP A 137 -6.84 -33.32 6.78
C ASP A 137 -8.24 -33.41 6.18
N GLU A 138 -9.24 -32.74 6.78
CA GLU A 138 -10.61 -32.62 6.24
C GLU A 138 -10.75 -31.47 5.25
N ILE A 139 -9.76 -30.57 5.15
CA ILE A 139 -9.81 -29.42 4.23
C ILE A 139 -9.38 -29.85 2.83
N ASP A 140 -10.30 -30.45 2.14
CA ASP A 140 -10.11 -30.96 0.79
C ASP A 140 -10.40 -29.89 -0.29
N LYS A 141 -10.34 -30.31 -1.54
CA LYS A 141 -10.60 -29.47 -2.71
C LYS A 141 -12.06 -29.00 -2.79
N GLU A 142 -12.99 -29.82 -2.34
CA GLU A 142 -14.43 -29.55 -2.37
C GLU A 142 -14.79 -28.51 -1.32
N LEU A 143 -14.27 -28.64 -0.11
CA LEU A 143 -14.47 -27.68 0.98
C LEU A 143 -13.85 -26.30 0.64
N CYS A 144 -12.66 -26.28 0.02
CA CYS A 144 -12.08 -25.05 -0.50
C CYS A 144 -12.93 -24.41 -1.62
N GLY A 145 -13.52 -25.23 -2.47
CA GLY A 145 -14.46 -24.82 -3.51
C GLY A 145 -15.75 -24.23 -2.93
N ALA A 146 -16.31 -24.90 -1.92
CA ALA A 146 -17.51 -24.44 -1.19
C ALA A 146 -17.28 -23.09 -0.51
N PHE A 147 -16.12 -22.88 0.11
CA PHE A 147 -15.76 -21.57 0.67
C PHE A 147 -15.72 -20.45 -0.38
N LYS A 148 -15.08 -20.71 -1.54
CA LYS A 148 -15.06 -19.74 -2.64
C LYS A 148 -16.48 -19.41 -3.12
N ALA A 149 -17.31 -20.44 -3.33
CA ALA A 149 -18.70 -20.26 -3.77
C ALA A 149 -19.53 -19.47 -2.74
N HIS A 150 -19.37 -19.80 -1.44
CA HIS A 150 -20.02 -19.08 -0.33
C HIS A 150 -19.65 -17.59 -0.34
N LYS A 151 -18.36 -17.24 -0.45
CA LYS A 151 -17.93 -15.83 -0.47
C LYS A 151 -18.37 -15.05 -1.70
N ILE A 152 -18.48 -15.70 -2.84
CA ILE A 152 -19.03 -15.09 -4.07
C ILE A 152 -20.54 -14.84 -3.91
N LYS A 153 -21.27 -15.82 -3.36
CA LYS A 153 -22.72 -15.71 -3.11
C LYS A 153 -23.02 -14.58 -2.11
N GLU A 154 -22.34 -14.57 -0.96
CA GLU A 154 -22.44 -13.53 0.06
C GLU A 154 -22.21 -12.12 -0.51
N ALA A 155 -21.17 -11.98 -1.36
CA ALA A 155 -20.87 -10.71 -2.01
C ALA A 155 -21.96 -10.28 -3.02
N HIS A 156 -22.57 -11.23 -3.73
CA HIS A 156 -23.63 -10.97 -4.70
C HIS A 156 -24.93 -10.57 -3.99
N GLU A 157 -25.35 -11.32 -2.98
CA GLU A 157 -26.55 -11.04 -2.19
C GLU A 157 -26.47 -9.66 -1.51
N LEU A 158 -25.29 -9.34 -0.91
CA LEU A 158 -25.07 -8.03 -0.31
C LEU A 158 -25.13 -6.91 -1.37
N LYS A 159 -24.59 -7.14 -2.56
CA LYS A 159 -24.64 -6.17 -3.66
C LYS A 159 -26.08 -5.94 -4.12
N GLU A 160 -26.85 -7.00 -4.33
CA GLU A 160 -28.27 -6.90 -4.72
C GLU A 160 -29.10 -6.14 -3.67
N ALA A 161 -28.89 -6.41 -2.37
CA ALA A 161 -29.57 -5.70 -1.30
C ALA A 161 -29.24 -4.21 -1.29
N LEU A 162 -27.96 -3.84 -1.49
CA LEU A 162 -27.53 -2.44 -1.57
C LEU A 162 -28.07 -1.73 -2.83
N ASP A 163 -28.06 -2.42 -3.97
CA ASP A 163 -28.60 -1.91 -5.23
C ASP A 163 -30.15 -1.72 -5.14
N ALA A 164 -30.83 -2.52 -4.31
CA ALA A 164 -32.24 -2.34 -3.94
C ALA A 164 -32.48 -1.22 -2.90
N GLY A 165 -31.45 -0.52 -2.46
CA GLY A 165 -31.54 0.63 -1.55
C GLY A 165 -31.46 0.29 -0.06
N ALA A 166 -31.09 -0.93 0.33
CA ALA A 166 -30.92 -1.29 1.73
C ALA A 166 -29.71 -0.57 2.38
N ASP A 167 -29.90 0.09 3.53
CA ASP A 167 -28.80 0.71 4.30
C ASP A 167 -28.26 -0.30 5.33
N LEU A 168 -27.45 -1.24 4.87
CA LEU A 168 -26.86 -2.28 5.68
C LEU A 168 -25.56 -1.80 6.34
N ARG A 169 -25.43 -2.02 7.65
CA ARG A 169 -24.30 -1.54 8.45
C ARG A 169 -23.73 -2.65 9.34
N ASP A 170 -22.44 -2.56 9.62
CA ASP A 170 -21.78 -3.45 10.57
C ASP A 170 -22.04 -3.03 12.05
N LYS A 171 -21.56 -3.84 13.00
CA LYS A 171 -21.67 -3.57 14.44
C LYS A 171 -21.06 -2.22 14.88
N ARG A 172 -20.22 -1.61 14.04
CA ARG A 172 -19.60 -0.29 14.27
C ARG A 172 -20.30 0.83 13.50
N ASN A 173 -21.54 0.60 13.03
CA ASN A 173 -22.33 1.53 12.24
C ASN A 173 -21.68 1.97 10.91
N ARG A 174 -20.77 1.16 10.33
CA ARG A 174 -20.15 1.42 9.03
C ARG A 174 -20.96 0.72 7.95
N LYS A 175 -21.16 1.39 6.81
CA LYS A 175 -21.83 0.78 5.64
C LYS A 175 -21.11 -0.49 5.24
N LEU A 176 -21.85 -1.56 5.04
CA LEU A 176 -21.32 -2.79 4.48
C LEU A 176 -20.96 -2.58 3.01
N VAL A 177 -19.87 -3.20 2.60
CA VAL A 177 -19.37 -3.17 1.23
C VAL A 177 -19.14 -4.61 0.78
N PRO A 178 -19.70 -5.03 -0.37
CA PRO A 178 -19.52 -6.39 -0.86
C PRO A 178 -18.06 -6.66 -1.21
N LEU A 179 -17.61 -7.88 -0.93
CA LEU A 179 -16.24 -8.28 -1.25
C LEU A 179 -16.03 -8.29 -2.77
N GLY A 180 -15.05 -7.51 -3.24
CA GLY A 180 -14.64 -7.55 -4.63
C GLY A 180 -13.78 -8.80 -4.94
N PRO A 181 -13.62 -9.15 -6.24
CA PRO A 181 -12.82 -10.29 -6.68
C PRO A 181 -11.39 -10.30 -6.10
N SER A 182 -10.77 -9.14 -5.97
CA SER A 182 -9.43 -9.00 -5.37
C SER A 182 -9.41 -9.37 -3.89
N SER A 183 -10.45 -9.00 -3.14
CA SER A 183 -10.57 -9.34 -1.71
C SER A 183 -10.75 -10.84 -1.54
N ILE A 184 -11.66 -11.47 -2.30
CA ILE A 184 -11.88 -12.93 -2.24
C ILE A 184 -10.60 -13.68 -2.62
N ARG A 185 -9.86 -13.20 -3.65
CA ARG A 185 -8.54 -13.77 -3.98
C ARG A 185 -7.56 -13.64 -2.80
N GLY A 186 -7.60 -12.52 -2.06
CA GLY A 186 -6.79 -12.33 -0.85
C GLY A 186 -7.10 -13.34 0.25
N LEU A 187 -8.38 -13.66 0.48
CA LEU A 187 -8.80 -14.70 1.44
C LEU A 187 -8.24 -16.07 1.06
N LEU A 188 -8.40 -16.48 -0.22
CA LEU A 188 -7.87 -17.75 -0.72
C LEU A 188 -6.33 -17.79 -0.68
N SER A 189 -5.66 -16.66 -0.89
CA SER A 189 -4.21 -16.59 -0.77
C SER A 189 -3.74 -16.78 0.67
N CYS A 190 -4.46 -16.23 1.65
CA CYS A 190 -4.18 -16.44 3.08
C CYS A 190 -4.41 -17.90 3.48
N LEU A 191 -5.55 -18.50 3.09
CA LEU A 191 -5.82 -19.92 3.29
C LEU A 191 -4.69 -20.78 2.69
N GLY A 192 -4.31 -20.48 1.44
CA GLY A 192 -3.24 -21.19 0.75
C GLY A 192 -1.88 -21.04 1.43
N ALA A 193 -1.58 -19.91 2.09
CA ALA A 193 -0.34 -19.73 2.83
C ALA A 193 -0.31 -20.53 4.14
N ILE A 194 -1.46 -20.68 4.80
CA ILE A 194 -1.58 -21.48 6.03
C ILE A 194 -1.46 -22.97 5.70
N LEU A 195 -2.17 -23.44 4.67
CA LEU A 195 -2.11 -24.85 4.28
C LEU A 195 -0.77 -25.23 3.62
N GLU A 196 -0.04 -24.28 3.02
CA GLU A 196 1.31 -24.52 2.51
C GLU A 196 2.26 -24.84 3.65
N GLU A 197 2.20 -24.06 4.73
CA GLU A 197 2.99 -24.31 5.92
C GLU A 197 2.61 -25.66 6.58
N ALA A 198 1.33 -26.03 6.56
CA ALA A 198 0.90 -27.33 7.05
C ALA A 198 1.43 -28.51 6.19
N VAL A 199 1.71 -28.28 4.91
CA VAL A 199 2.40 -29.25 4.05
C VAL A 199 3.89 -29.29 4.40
N GLU A 200 4.55 -28.14 4.61
CA GLU A 200 5.95 -28.05 5.03
C GLU A 200 6.17 -28.67 6.43
N ASP A 201 5.16 -28.60 7.30
CA ASP A 201 5.13 -29.23 8.62
C ASP A 201 4.74 -30.72 8.56
N GLU A 202 4.56 -31.29 7.36
CA GLU A 202 4.19 -32.69 7.09
C GLU A 202 2.85 -33.13 7.72
N LEU A 203 1.98 -32.19 8.11
CA LEU A 203 0.65 -32.47 8.67
C LEU A 203 -0.36 -32.88 7.61
N ILE A 204 -0.25 -32.35 6.40
CA ILE A 204 -1.11 -32.70 5.26
C ILE A 204 -0.26 -32.92 4.00
N PRO A 205 -0.65 -33.86 3.14
CA PRO A 205 0.16 -34.20 1.97
C PRO A 205 0.04 -33.19 0.81
N VAL A 206 -1.03 -32.40 0.76
CA VAL A 206 -1.34 -31.52 -0.39
C VAL A 206 -2.08 -30.26 0.03
N ASN A 207 -1.69 -29.12 -0.50
CA ASN A 207 -2.40 -27.85 -0.34
C ASN A 207 -3.53 -27.71 -1.36
N HIS A 208 -4.74 -28.05 -0.99
CA HIS A 208 -5.91 -27.97 -1.85
C HIS A 208 -6.34 -26.52 -2.19
N ALA A 209 -5.95 -25.51 -1.41
CA ALA A 209 -6.23 -24.11 -1.68
C ALA A 209 -5.44 -23.55 -2.89
N ARG A 210 -4.42 -24.28 -3.40
CA ARG A 210 -3.68 -23.92 -4.63
C ARG A 210 -4.31 -24.47 -5.92
N SER A 211 -5.45 -25.12 -5.86
CA SER A 211 -6.14 -25.67 -7.02
C SER A 211 -6.42 -24.61 -8.10
N LYS A 212 -6.21 -24.96 -9.37
CA LYS A 212 -6.53 -24.11 -10.53
C LYS A 212 -7.99 -23.64 -10.56
N ARG A 213 -8.93 -24.46 -10.04
CA ARG A 213 -10.38 -24.12 -9.95
C ARG A 213 -10.66 -22.95 -8.99
N LEU A 214 -9.77 -22.68 -8.04
CA LEU A 214 -9.93 -21.58 -7.08
C LEU A 214 -9.45 -20.23 -7.62
N LYS A 215 -8.82 -20.18 -8.79
CA LYS A 215 -8.38 -18.93 -9.40
C LYS A 215 -9.56 -17.99 -9.61
N ILE A 216 -9.36 -16.72 -9.26
CA ILE A 216 -10.32 -15.63 -9.46
C ILE A 216 -9.72 -14.63 -10.43
N HIS A 217 -10.44 -14.34 -11.48
CA HIS A 217 -10.08 -13.27 -12.42
C HIS A 217 -10.32 -11.91 -11.75
N VAL A 218 -9.31 -11.08 -11.69
CA VAL A 218 -9.41 -9.70 -11.21
C VAL A 218 -9.15 -8.78 -12.38
N PRO A 219 -10.16 -8.03 -12.83
CA PRO A 219 -10.00 -7.11 -13.95
C PRO A 219 -9.00 -6.00 -13.60
N LYS A 220 -8.15 -5.64 -14.54
CA LYS A 220 -7.24 -4.51 -14.39
C LYS A 220 -8.03 -3.20 -14.52
N PRO A 221 -7.74 -2.18 -13.70
CA PRO A 221 -8.36 -0.87 -13.85
C PRO A 221 -7.94 -0.25 -15.20
N LYS A 222 -8.90 0.38 -15.91
CA LYS A 222 -8.66 0.99 -17.23
C LYS A 222 -7.77 2.24 -17.15
N ARG A 223 -7.89 3.01 -16.06
CA ARG A 223 -7.15 4.24 -15.84
C ARG A 223 -6.59 4.28 -14.43
N THR A 224 -5.32 4.62 -14.30
CA THR A 224 -4.60 4.54 -13.03
C THR A 224 -3.85 5.82 -12.66
N PHE A 225 -3.90 6.89 -13.49
CA PHE A 225 -3.23 8.17 -13.28
C PHE A 225 -4.05 9.33 -13.85
N LEU A 226 -3.73 10.54 -13.39
CA LEU A 226 -4.32 11.81 -13.86
C LEU A 226 -3.56 12.37 -15.06
N GLU A 227 -4.23 13.17 -15.87
CA GLU A 227 -3.59 14.07 -16.84
C GLU A 227 -3.03 15.31 -16.12
N MET A 228 -2.24 16.13 -16.83
CA MET A 228 -1.56 17.28 -16.22
C MET A 228 -2.55 18.37 -15.78
N ASP A 229 -3.56 18.65 -16.57
CA ASP A 229 -4.65 19.58 -16.25
C ASP A 229 -5.48 19.11 -15.06
N GLU A 230 -5.79 17.81 -15.00
CA GLU A 230 -6.51 17.20 -13.87
C GLU A 230 -5.73 17.31 -12.56
N LEU A 231 -4.39 17.14 -12.62
CA LEU A 231 -3.52 17.34 -11.46
C LEU A 231 -3.54 18.81 -11.01
N ALA A 232 -3.49 19.76 -11.94
CA ALA A 232 -3.58 21.19 -11.63
C ALA A 232 -4.90 21.53 -10.95
N PHE A 233 -6.04 21.06 -11.46
CA PHE A 233 -7.34 21.25 -10.80
C PHE A 233 -7.39 20.67 -9.38
N LEU A 234 -6.73 19.54 -9.17
CA LEU A 234 -6.66 18.91 -7.85
C LEU A 234 -5.82 19.73 -6.86
N GLU A 235 -4.66 20.23 -7.31
CA GLU A 235 -3.78 21.09 -6.50
C GLU A 235 -4.45 22.41 -6.13
N ASP A 236 -5.14 23.06 -7.08
CA ASP A 236 -5.91 24.29 -6.85
C ASP A 236 -7.08 24.04 -5.87
N ALA A 237 -7.78 22.93 -6.01
CA ALA A 237 -8.85 22.58 -5.09
C ALA A 237 -8.34 22.35 -3.66
N ALA A 238 -7.14 21.79 -3.51
CA ALA A 238 -6.52 21.60 -2.21
C ALA A 238 -6.09 22.94 -1.58
N ASP A 239 -5.60 23.89 -2.40
CA ASP A 239 -5.27 25.24 -1.94
C ASP A 239 -6.52 25.98 -1.42
N GLU A 240 -7.62 25.90 -2.16
CA GLU A 240 -8.89 26.48 -1.73
C GLU A 240 -9.47 25.86 -0.45
N GLN A 241 -9.09 24.64 -0.14
CA GLN A 241 -9.50 23.96 1.10
C GLN A 241 -8.62 24.31 2.30
N ASP A 242 -7.45 24.86 2.10
CA ASP A 242 -6.66 25.42 3.18
C ASP A 242 -7.30 26.74 3.70
N PRO A 243 -7.05 27.15 4.93
CA PRO A 243 -7.56 28.42 5.46
C PRO A 243 -7.11 29.61 4.58
N SER A 244 -7.99 30.61 4.51
CA SER A 244 -7.75 31.83 3.69
C SER A 244 -6.74 32.79 4.33
N LEU A 245 -5.51 32.33 4.60
CA LEU A 245 -4.51 33.04 5.40
C LEU A 245 -4.19 34.44 4.84
N GLU A 246 -3.99 34.55 3.52
CA GLU A 246 -3.69 35.81 2.85
C GLU A 246 -4.85 36.82 2.96
N ARG A 247 -6.09 36.35 2.84
CA ARG A 247 -7.28 37.19 3.01
C ARG A 247 -7.46 37.67 4.45
N PHE A 248 -7.10 36.86 5.43
CA PHE A 248 -7.06 37.29 6.82
C PHE A 248 -5.97 38.36 7.05
N ALA A 249 -4.82 38.25 6.38
CA ALA A 249 -3.78 39.27 6.44
C ALA A 249 -4.26 40.60 5.84
N VAL A 250 -5.04 40.55 4.74
CA VAL A 250 -5.68 41.77 4.17
C VAL A 250 -6.69 42.34 5.17
N ALA A 251 -7.61 41.51 5.68
CA ALA A 251 -8.60 41.95 6.67
C ALA A 251 -7.96 42.53 7.94
N ALA A 252 -6.80 42.03 8.37
CA ALA A 252 -6.05 42.61 9.49
C ALA A 252 -5.49 44.00 9.23
N ARG A 253 -5.10 44.29 7.97
CA ARG A 253 -4.60 45.62 7.54
C ARG A 253 -5.75 46.62 7.38
N GLU A 254 -6.91 46.17 6.94
CA GLU A 254 -8.11 47.00 6.75
C GLU A 254 -8.82 47.30 8.08
N ALA A 255 -8.64 46.48 9.10
CA ALA A 255 -9.20 46.73 10.39
C ALA A 255 -8.51 47.87 11.13
N ARG A 256 -9.24 48.53 12.04
CA ARG A 256 -8.68 49.62 12.87
C ARG A 256 -7.41 49.12 13.61
N PRO A 257 -6.27 49.79 13.44
CA PRO A 257 -5.04 49.45 14.14
C PRO A 257 -5.23 49.33 15.65
N GLY A 258 -4.66 48.28 16.25
CA GLY A 258 -4.78 48.02 17.68
C GLY A 258 -6.13 47.45 18.16
N SER A 259 -7.10 47.24 17.25
CA SER A 259 -8.40 46.66 17.61
C SER A 259 -8.29 45.13 17.80
N THR A 260 -9.18 44.59 18.63
CA THR A 260 -9.33 43.12 18.78
C THR A 260 -9.63 42.45 17.45
N ALA A 261 -10.38 43.10 16.55
CA ALA A 261 -10.66 42.60 15.21
C ALA A 261 -9.38 42.42 14.38
N ALA A 262 -8.49 43.43 14.38
CA ALA A 262 -7.20 43.35 13.71
C ALA A 262 -6.31 42.25 14.28
N ALA A 263 -6.25 42.13 15.61
CA ALA A 263 -5.46 41.11 16.28
C ALA A 263 -5.98 39.68 16.01
N VAL A 264 -7.31 39.50 15.99
CA VAL A 264 -7.95 38.23 15.61
C VAL A 264 -7.66 37.88 14.16
N ALA A 265 -7.83 38.82 13.23
CA ALA A 265 -7.55 38.61 11.81
C ALA A 265 -6.05 38.28 11.58
N LEU A 266 -5.14 38.94 12.27
CA LEU A 266 -3.69 38.64 12.21
C LEU A 266 -3.38 37.24 12.75
N GLY A 267 -3.94 36.87 13.89
CA GLY A 267 -3.77 35.50 14.42
C GLY A 267 -4.31 34.41 13.47
N LEU A 268 -5.41 34.69 12.75
CA LEU A 268 -5.92 33.80 11.72
C LEU A 268 -5.02 33.78 10.47
N ALA A 269 -4.46 34.91 10.08
CA ALA A 269 -3.48 35.01 8.99
C ALA A 269 -2.21 34.22 9.29
N ASP A 270 -1.80 34.15 10.56
CA ASP A 270 -0.71 33.31 11.05
C ASP A 270 -1.10 31.80 11.10
N GLY A 271 -2.33 31.45 10.78
CA GLY A 271 -2.82 30.06 10.86
C GLY A 271 -3.04 29.56 12.29
N LYS A 272 -3.05 30.46 13.28
CA LYS A 272 -3.28 30.11 14.69
C LYS A 272 -4.69 29.60 14.94
N ARG A 273 -4.84 28.68 15.90
CA ARG A 273 -6.15 28.23 16.34
C ARG A 273 -6.88 29.32 17.10
N GLN A 274 -8.19 29.41 16.92
CA GLN A 274 -9.04 30.37 17.67
C GLN A 274 -8.81 30.31 19.17
N LYS A 275 -8.69 29.10 19.75
CA LYS A 275 -8.40 28.93 21.19
C LYS A 275 -7.06 29.55 21.60
N ARG A 276 -6.03 29.46 20.75
CA ARG A 276 -4.73 30.06 21.00
C ARG A 276 -4.79 31.57 20.88
N ILE A 277 -5.47 32.08 19.85
CA ILE A 277 -5.70 33.53 19.67
C ILE A 277 -6.45 34.08 20.90
N ALA A 278 -7.49 33.39 21.39
CA ALA A 278 -8.20 33.79 22.60
C ALA A 278 -7.29 33.89 23.84
N ALA A 279 -6.41 32.90 24.02
CA ALA A 279 -5.45 32.88 25.13
C ALA A 279 -4.39 33.99 25.02
N GLU A 280 -3.86 34.23 23.81
CA GLU A 280 -2.85 35.28 23.55
C GLU A 280 -3.43 36.70 23.74
N LEU A 281 -4.70 36.89 23.41
CA LEU A 281 -5.38 38.18 23.53
C LEU A 281 -6.09 38.38 24.88
N GLY A 282 -6.15 37.37 25.74
CA GLY A 282 -6.86 37.44 27.01
C GLY A 282 -8.37 37.60 26.88
N VAL A 283 -8.97 37.15 25.73
CA VAL A 283 -10.41 37.28 25.45
C VAL A 283 -11.13 35.94 25.49
N THR A 284 -12.47 36.00 25.57
CA THR A 284 -13.27 34.78 25.56
C THR A 284 -13.32 34.12 24.17
N PRO A 285 -13.52 32.79 24.08
CA PRO A 285 -13.75 32.12 22.78
C PRO A 285 -14.95 32.70 22.02
N GLY A 286 -15.97 33.18 22.72
CA GLY A 286 -17.14 33.86 22.12
C GLY A 286 -16.76 35.14 21.40
N THR A 287 -15.84 35.95 21.96
CA THR A 287 -15.30 37.15 21.33
C THR A 287 -14.59 36.80 20.01
N ILE A 288 -13.75 35.76 20.00
CA ILE A 288 -13.10 35.29 18.78
C ILE A 288 -14.14 34.86 17.74
N HIS A 289 -15.13 34.08 18.13
CA HIS A 289 -16.19 33.61 17.23
C HIS A 289 -16.98 34.76 16.61
N PHE A 290 -17.29 35.81 17.39
CA PHE A 290 -17.93 37.03 16.89
C PHE A 290 -17.11 37.70 15.80
N HIS A 291 -15.81 37.96 16.03
CA HIS A 291 -14.93 38.57 15.04
C HIS A 291 -14.75 37.69 13.81
N VAL A 292 -14.59 36.37 13.97
CA VAL A 292 -14.52 35.42 12.87
C VAL A 292 -15.76 35.46 11.98
N ARG A 293 -16.96 35.52 12.58
CA ARG A 293 -18.21 35.61 11.85
C ARG A 293 -18.31 36.90 11.02
N ASN A 294 -17.78 37.99 11.54
CA ASN A 294 -17.78 39.30 10.86
C ASN A 294 -16.73 39.42 9.74
N LEU A 295 -15.79 38.48 9.60
CA LEU A 295 -14.83 38.42 8.51
C LEU A 295 -15.40 37.87 7.19
N GLY A 296 -16.71 37.66 7.11
CA GLY A 296 -17.47 37.47 5.87
C GLY A 296 -17.04 36.30 5.01
N GLY A 297 -17.46 35.07 5.35
CA GLY A 297 -17.36 33.90 4.45
C GLY A 297 -15.95 33.37 4.18
N LEU A 298 -14.91 33.93 4.82
CA LEU A 298 -13.55 33.39 4.73
C LEU A 298 -13.45 32.04 5.41
N ARG A 299 -12.72 31.11 4.80
CA ARG A 299 -12.51 29.78 5.36
C ARG A 299 -11.59 29.86 6.57
N VAL A 300 -12.18 29.64 7.75
CA VAL A 300 -11.46 29.56 9.01
C VAL A 300 -11.21 28.08 9.34
N GLY A 301 -10.02 27.76 9.79
CA GLY A 301 -9.68 26.39 10.17
C GLY A 301 -8.23 26.27 10.63
N VAL A 302 -7.85 25.07 11.03
CA VAL A 302 -6.45 24.76 11.33
C VAL A 302 -5.73 24.53 10.01
N TYR A 303 -4.66 25.25 9.79
CA TYR A 303 -3.77 25.00 8.65
C TYR A 303 -3.10 23.64 8.79
N VAL A 304 -3.24 22.81 7.78
CA VAL A 304 -2.63 21.46 7.73
C VAL A 304 -1.81 21.23 6.46
N GLY A 305 -1.76 22.21 5.56
CA GLY A 305 -0.97 22.17 4.34
C GLY A 305 -1.51 21.18 3.30
N ARG A 306 -2.80 21.27 2.97
CA ARG A 306 -3.45 20.39 2.00
C ARG A 306 -2.79 20.47 0.64
N LYS A 307 -2.55 21.70 0.12
CA LYS A 307 -1.84 21.92 -1.14
C LYS A 307 -0.45 21.28 -1.10
N ALA A 308 0.36 21.60 -0.08
CA ALA A 308 1.71 21.06 0.05
C ALA A 308 1.72 19.52 0.07
N MET A 309 0.73 18.94 0.74
CA MET A 309 0.58 17.47 0.82
C MET A 309 0.24 16.84 -0.54
N LEU A 310 -0.70 17.42 -1.29
CA LEU A 310 -1.07 16.91 -2.62
C LEU A 310 0.05 17.14 -3.64
N CYS A 311 0.68 18.32 -3.63
CA CYS A 311 1.85 18.60 -4.48
C CYS A 311 2.98 17.61 -4.18
N THR A 312 3.26 17.29 -2.91
CA THR A 312 4.29 16.30 -2.58
C THR A 312 3.93 14.93 -3.14
N LEU A 313 2.69 14.46 -2.98
CA LEU A 313 2.25 13.17 -3.53
C LEU A 313 2.32 13.13 -5.06
N GLY A 314 1.83 14.18 -5.73
CA GLY A 314 1.69 14.25 -7.20
C GLY A 314 2.97 14.61 -7.94
N ARG A 315 3.95 15.26 -7.28
CA ARG A 315 5.17 15.76 -7.91
C ARG A 315 6.47 15.11 -7.41
N SER A 316 6.38 14.17 -6.47
CA SER A 316 7.54 13.38 -6.01
C SER A 316 7.28 11.87 -5.99
N GLY A 317 6.06 11.45 -6.18
CA GLY A 317 5.69 10.04 -6.24
C GLY A 317 5.90 9.26 -4.95
N VAL A 318 6.05 9.89 -3.80
CA VAL A 318 6.21 9.22 -2.50
C VAL A 318 4.98 8.39 -2.13
N ARG A 319 5.19 7.30 -1.38
CA ARG A 319 4.08 6.50 -0.84
C ARG A 319 3.38 7.26 0.29
N ASN A 320 2.08 7.06 0.47
CA ASN A 320 1.33 7.67 1.56
C ASN A 320 1.98 7.44 2.95
N GLY A 321 2.58 6.28 3.17
CA GLY A 321 3.29 5.98 4.41
C GLY A 321 4.59 6.76 4.58
N GLU A 322 5.32 6.94 3.49
CA GLU A 322 6.55 7.75 3.41
C GLU A 322 6.22 9.22 3.64
N LEU A 323 5.22 9.78 2.91
CA LEU A 323 4.75 11.15 3.10
C LEU A 323 4.49 11.48 4.58
N SER A 324 3.72 10.62 5.24
CA SER A 324 3.39 10.82 6.65
C SER A 324 4.61 10.77 7.58
N GLY A 325 5.70 10.14 7.15
CA GLY A 325 6.93 9.96 7.93
C GLY A 325 8.01 11.01 7.66
N ILE A 326 7.85 11.88 6.65
CA ILE A 326 8.85 12.92 6.33
C ILE A 326 8.96 13.87 7.52
N ARG A 327 10.21 14.10 7.96
CA ARG A 327 10.57 15.10 8.95
C ARG A 327 11.21 16.31 8.29
N ILE A 328 11.14 17.47 8.92
CA ILE A 328 11.71 18.71 8.37
C ILE A 328 13.22 18.56 8.18
N GLY A 329 13.92 17.89 9.08
CA GLY A 329 15.35 17.61 8.96
C GLY A 329 15.75 16.72 7.79
N HIS A 330 14.81 16.02 7.14
CA HIS A 330 15.09 15.24 5.94
C HIS A 330 15.19 16.09 4.66
N LEU A 331 14.76 17.37 4.73
CA LEU A 331 14.67 18.26 3.57
C LEU A 331 15.98 19.01 3.33
N ARG A 332 16.35 19.17 2.09
CA ARG A 332 17.47 19.96 1.59
C ARG A 332 16.95 20.83 0.44
N LEU A 333 16.08 21.80 0.78
CA LEU A 333 15.34 22.61 -0.23
C LEU A 333 16.16 23.76 -0.81
N HIS A 334 17.24 24.17 -0.16
CA HIS A 334 18.15 25.25 -0.59
C HIS A 334 19.52 24.71 -1.02
N ASP A 335 19.62 23.43 -1.35
CA ASP A 335 20.87 22.81 -1.78
C ASP A 335 21.28 23.36 -3.15
N PRO A 336 22.51 23.83 -3.35
CA PRO A 336 23.00 24.33 -4.64
C PRO A 336 22.94 23.30 -5.76
N GLU A 337 23.09 22.00 -5.42
CA GLU A 337 23.00 20.89 -6.38
C GLU A 337 21.56 20.53 -6.75
N GLY A 338 20.57 21.18 -6.20
CA GLY A 338 19.15 20.93 -6.43
C GLY A 338 18.39 20.54 -5.15
N ALA A 339 17.14 20.98 -5.11
CA ALA A 339 16.27 20.67 -3.98
C ALA A 339 15.99 19.15 -3.91
N ARG A 340 16.08 18.59 -2.72
CA ARG A 340 15.89 17.13 -2.48
C ARG A 340 15.43 16.85 -1.06
N PHE A 341 14.91 15.65 -0.84
CA PHE A 341 14.67 15.13 0.50
C PHE A 341 14.95 13.63 0.59
N ASN A 342 15.28 13.18 1.80
CA ASN A 342 15.60 11.79 2.07
C ASN A 342 14.39 11.03 2.55
N ILE A 343 14.23 9.78 2.10
CA ILE A 343 13.32 8.78 2.67
C ILE A 343 14.17 7.78 3.46
N PRO A 344 14.31 7.95 4.79
CA PRO A 344 15.22 7.12 5.59
C PRO A 344 14.62 5.77 5.97
N ASP A 345 13.30 5.61 5.92
CA ASP A 345 12.57 4.39 6.29
C ASP A 345 11.51 4.06 5.25
N SER A 346 11.54 2.84 4.76
CA SER A 346 10.58 2.32 3.80
C SER A 346 10.31 0.83 4.03
N LYS A 347 9.22 0.33 3.46
CA LYS A 347 8.85 -1.10 3.51
C LYS A 347 9.90 -2.02 2.86
N THR A 348 10.68 -1.50 1.92
CA THR A 348 11.71 -2.23 1.16
C THR A 348 13.01 -1.45 1.21
N GLU A 349 14.16 -2.13 1.12
CA GLU A 349 15.49 -1.51 1.08
C GLU A 349 15.62 -0.50 -0.05
N THR A 350 15.12 -0.83 -1.24
CA THR A 350 15.06 0.09 -2.40
C THR A 350 14.16 1.30 -2.18
N GLY A 351 13.34 1.29 -1.14
CA GLY A 351 12.52 2.43 -0.74
C GLY A 351 13.28 3.51 0.02
N ILE A 352 14.45 3.19 0.59
CA ILE A 352 15.38 4.16 1.21
C ILE A 352 16.11 4.85 0.06
N ARG A 353 15.88 6.14 -0.10
CA ARG A 353 16.38 6.90 -1.25
C ARG A 353 16.37 8.39 -1.03
N VAL A 354 17.08 9.09 -1.89
CA VAL A 354 16.97 10.54 -2.09
C VAL A 354 15.95 10.78 -3.20
N VAL A 355 15.04 11.72 -2.97
CA VAL A 355 14.02 12.15 -3.94
C VAL A 355 14.35 13.56 -4.39
N GLU A 356 14.55 13.74 -5.68
CA GLU A 356 14.73 15.07 -6.30
C GLU A 356 13.39 15.82 -6.31
N VAL A 357 13.46 17.12 -6.06
CA VAL A 357 12.30 17.98 -5.89
C VAL A 357 12.35 19.10 -6.94
N SER A 358 11.26 19.26 -7.69
CA SER A 358 11.17 20.38 -8.63
C SER A 358 11.19 21.73 -7.91
N PRO A 359 11.67 22.83 -8.55
CA PRO A 359 11.70 24.15 -7.94
C PRO A 359 10.34 24.58 -7.38
N TYR A 360 9.27 24.37 -8.13
CA TYR A 360 7.91 24.67 -7.68
C TYR A 360 7.53 23.90 -6.39
N LEU A 361 7.83 22.61 -6.32
CA LEU A 361 7.53 21.83 -5.11
C LEU A 361 8.39 22.32 -3.94
N ALA A 362 9.65 22.69 -4.17
CA ALA A 362 10.52 23.25 -3.14
C ALA A 362 9.92 24.55 -2.55
N GLU A 363 9.47 25.48 -3.40
CA GLU A 363 8.78 26.72 -2.98
C GLU A 363 7.53 26.41 -2.14
N VAL A 364 6.68 25.49 -2.60
CA VAL A 364 5.46 25.08 -1.88
C VAL A 364 5.82 24.51 -0.49
N LEU A 365 6.89 23.75 -0.38
CA LEU A 365 7.33 23.18 0.89
C LEU A 365 7.94 24.23 1.83
N ILE A 366 8.71 25.18 1.30
CA ILE A 366 9.27 26.31 2.06
C ILE A 366 8.11 27.15 2.63
N MET A 367 7.14 27.52 1.79
CA MET A 367 5.95 28.25 2.24
C MET A 367 5.15 27.47 3.30
N HIS A 368 5.04 26.15 3.12
CA HIS A 368 4.36 25.31 4.09
C HIS A 368 5.05 25.32 5.47
N ILE A 369 6.37 25.20 5.51
CA ILE A 369 7.15 25.24 6.74
C ILE A 369 7.01 26.61 7.42
N ASP A 370 7.07 27.70 6.65
CA ASP A 370 6.90 29.05 7.18
C ASP A 370 5.49 29.24 7.79
N ARG A 371 4.45 28.76 7.13
CA ARG A 371 3.07 28.77 7.66
C ARG A 371 2.92 27.95 8.94
N LEU A 372 3.56 26.77 9.03
CA LEU A 372 3.60 25.99 10.26
C LEU A 372 4.27 26.76 11.40
N ARG A 373 5.39 27.43 11.11
CA ARG A 373 6.12 28.23 12.10
C ARG A 373 5.27 29.39 12.63
N ARG A 374 4.62 30.17 11.74
CA ARG A 374 3.71 31.26 12.11
C ARG A 374 2.52 30.73 12.93
N ALA A 375 1.97 29.58 12.57
CA ALA A 375 0.92 28.93 13.37
C ALA A 375 1.40 28.44 14.75
N GLY A 376 2.71 28.53 15.04
CA GLY A 376 3.34 28.10 16.28
C GLY A 376 3.41 26.59 16.44
N ASN A 377 3.47 25.87 15.32
CA ASN A 377 3.79 24.45 15.31
C ASN A 377 5.31 24.25 15.44
N ASP A 378 5.70 23.08 15.93
CA ASP A 378 7.10 22.70 15.93
C ASP A 378 7.61 22.55 14.49
N THR A 379 8.72 23.22 14.18
CA THR A 379 9.42 23.16 12.88
C THR A 379 10.89 22.79 13.03
N GLY A 380 11.27 22.20 14.15
CA GLY A 380 12.60 21.63 14.37
C GLY A 380 12.88 20.44 13.45
N PRO A 381 14.15 19.98 13.38
CA PRO A 381 14.54 18.90 12.46
C PRO A 381 13.75 17.59 12.65
N GLU A 382 13.37 17.28 13.90
CA GLU A 382 12.63 16.07 14.25
C GLU A 382 11.12 16.20 14.07
N ALA A 383 10.61 17.41 13.83
CA ALA A 383 9.20 17.66 13.61
C ALA A 383 8.74 17.04 12.28
N PHE A 384 7.52 16.48 12.25
CA PHE A 384 6.93 15.97 11.02
C PHE A 384 6.61 17.14 10.08
N LEU A 385 6.92 16.97 8.79
CA LEU A 385 6.56 17.93 7.76
C LEU A 385 5.03 18.11 7.68
N PHE A 386 4.27 17.01 7.71
CA PHE A 386 2.82 17.03 7.70
C PHE A 386 2.28 16.63 9.07
N GLN A 387 1.82 17.63 9.79
CA GLN A 387 1.33 17.51 11.17
C GLN A 387 -0.19 17.50 11.23
N ASN A 388 -0.72 16.73 12.16
CA ASN A 388 -2.13 16.85 12.54
C ASN A 388 -2.33 18.06 13.47
N GLU A 389 -3.58 18.33 13.86
CA GLU A 389 -3.93 19.44 14.73
C GLU A 389 -3.21 19.45 16.10
N ARG A 390 -2.59 18.34 16.51
CA ARG A 390 -1.85 18.20 17.76
C ARG A 390 -0.34 18.25 17.57
N GLY A 391 0.14 18.63 16.40
CA GLY A 391 1.57 18.62 16.06
C GLY A 391 2.16 17.21 15.85
N ARG A 392 1.35 16.15 15.85
CA ARG A 392 1.79 14.77 15.65
C ARG A 392 1.73 14.38 14.18
N ARG A 393 2.37 13.27 13.84
CA ARG A 393 2.31 12.66 12.52
C ARG A 393 0.89 12.59 11.94
N MET A 394 0.70 13.05 10.71
CA MET A 394 -0.54 12.92 9.98
C MET A 394 -0.85 11.44 9.71
N SER A 395 -2.07 11.00 9.99
CA SER A 395 -2.44 9.60 9.74
C SER A 395 -2.67 9.35 8.24
N ARG A 396 -2.29 8.16 7.76
CA ARG A 396 -2.51 7.75 6.35
C ARG A 396 -3.98 7.85 5.94
N LYS A 397 -4.90 7.58 6.86
CA LYS A 397 -6.33 7.69 6.62
C LYS A 397 -6.72 9.15 6.38
N ARG A 398 -6.21 10.10 7.19
CA ARG A 398 -6.52 11.52 7.03
C ARG A 398 -5.95 12.06 5.71
N VAL A 399 -4.74 11.66 5.31
CA VAL A 399 -4.19 11.99 3.98
C VAL A 399 -5.15 11.52 2.87
N GLY A 400 -5.63 10.27 2.94
CA GLY A 400 -6.61 9.75 1.98
C GLY A 400 -7.92 10.55 1.96
N THR A 401 -8.40 11.00 3.12
CA THR A 401 -9.59 11.86 3.22
C THR A 401 -9.35 13.22 2.57
N ILE A 402 -8.18 13.85 2.80
CA ILE A 402 -7.80 15.15 2.20
C ILE A 402 -7.75 15.04 0.68
N VAL A 403 -7.12 13.98 0.15
CA VAL A 403 -7.09 13.72 -1.30
C VAL A 403 -8.49 13.57 -1.88
N HIS A 404 -9.38 12.85 -1.19
CA HIS A 404 -10.76 12.67 -1.62
C HIS A 404 -11.56 13.99 -1.57
N GLU A 405 -11.46 14.76 -0.50
CA GLU A 405 -12.11 16.06 -0.35
C GLU A 405 -11.70 17.01 -1.49
N ALA A 406 -10.40 17.07 -1.80
CA ALA A 406 -9.87 17.86 -2.91
C ALA A 406 -10.38 17.38 -4.28
N ALA A 407 -10.44 16.05 -4.49
CA ALA A 407 -10.94 15.47 -5.73
C ALA A 407 -12.43 15.76 -5.97
N VAL A 408 -13.25 15.81 -4.93
CA VAL A 408 -14.65 16.20 -5.03
C VAL A 408 -14.76 17.65 -5.50
N LEU A 409 -14.05 18.58 -4.84
CA LEU A 409 -14.06 20.00 -5.22
C LEU A 409 -13.50 20.24 -6.62
N ALA A 410 -12.39 19.58 -6.97
CA ALA A 410 -11.82 19.65 -8.32
C ALA A 410 -12.83 19.18 -9.37
N SER A 411 -13.51 18.05 -9.13
CA SER A 411 -14.55 17.54 -10.03
C SER A 411 -15.72 18.49 -10.22
N GLU A 412 -16.12 19.22 -9.18
CA GLU A 412 -17.17 20.24 -9.27
C GLU A 412 -16.71 21.44 -10.15
N LYS A 413 -15.45 21.88 -9.98
CA LYS A 413 -14.86 22.95 -10.79
C LYS A 413 -14.74 22.55 -12.27
N MET A 414 -14.32 21.32 -12.53
CA MET A 414 -14.21 20.77 -13.87
C MET A 414 -15.58 20.70 -14.57
N ARG A 415 -16.63 20.21 -13.86
CA ARG A 415 -18.01 20.19 -14.39
C ARG A 415 -18.50 21.59 -14.76
N LYS A 416 -18.22 22.61 -13.94
CA LYS A 416 -18.56 24.01 -14.24
C LYS A 416 -17.90 24.53 -15.53
N ARG A 417 -16.80 23.91 -15.95
CA ARG A 417 -16.07 24.21 -17.21
C ARG A 417 -16.41 23.23 -18.34
N GLY A 418 -17.44 22.39 -18.18
CA GLY A 418 -17.83 21.39 -19.19
C GLY A 418 -16.88 20.19 -19.30
N MET A 419 -15.94 20.04 -18.36
CA MET A 419 -14.98 18.94 -18.36
C MET A 419 -15.53 17.72 -17.57
N PRO A 420 -15.14 16.49 -17.92
CA PRO A 420 -15.52 15.31 -17.17
C PRO A 420 -14.94 15.36 -15.74
N PRO A 421 -15.64 14.82 -14.74
CA PRO A 421 -15.14 14.80 -13.36
C PRO A 421 -13.94 13.87 -13.23
N LEU A 422 -13.09 14.13 -12.22
CA LEU A 422 -11.97 13.26 -11.89
C LEU A 422 -12.44 11.83 -11.61
N PRO A 423 -11.66 10.81 -12.01
CA PRO A 423 -11.89 9.43 -11.60
C PRO A 423 -11.69 9.29 -10.08
N HIS A 424 -11.97 8.12 -9.52
CA HIS A 424 -11.68 7.87 -8.11
C HIS A 424 -10.18 7.99 -7.83
N ILE A 425 -9.79 8.97 -7.01
CA ILE A 425 -8.41 9.31 -6.68
C ILE A 425 -8.03 8.88 -5.27
N THR A 426 -6.85 8.31 -5.16
CA THR A 426 -6.22 7.91 -3.91
C THR A 426 -4.77 8.42 -3.88
N PRO A 427 -4.10 8.47 -2.72
CA PRO A 427 -2.67 8.79 -2.68
C PRO A 427 -1.80 7.91 -3.61
N HIS A 428 -2.21 6.66 -3.84
CA HIS A 428 -1.50 5.78 -4.76
C HIS A 428 -1.73 6.14 -6.24
N SER A 429 -2.90 6.67 -6.58
CA SER A 429 -3.16 7.20 -7.93
C SER A 429 -2.25 8.39 -8.23
N LEU A 430 -2.01 9.29 -7.26
CA LEU A 430 -1.08 10.42 -7.41
C LEU A 430 0.36 9.97 -7.64
N ARG A 431 0.80 8.91 -6.98
CA ARG A 431 2.11 8.31 -7.28
C ARG A 431 2.20 7.79 -8.72
N ARG A 432 1.13 7.19 -9.25
CA ARG A 432 1.07 6.76 -10.66
C ARG A 432 1.03 7.95 -11.61
N THR A 433 0.36 9.03 -11.22
CA THR A 433 0.38 10.32 -11.93
C THR A 433 1.80 10.87 -12.03
N TYR A 434 2.54 10.89 -10.91
CA TYR A 434 3.96 11.26 -10.92
C TYR A 434 4.77 10.41 -11.91
N ILE A 435 4.65 9.07 -11.85
CA ILE A 435 5.37 8.18 -12.74
C ILE A 435 5.06 8.50 -14.21
N SER A 436 3.79 8.75 -14.56
CA SER A 436 3.40 9.06 -15.94
C SER A 436 4.00 10.37 -16.43
N ILE A 437 3.96 11.43 -15.60
CA ILE A 437 4.51 12.74 -15.94
C ILE A 437 6.04 12.70 -15.95
N ALA A 438 6.67 12.03 -14.99
CA ALA A 438 8.12 11.89 -14.92
C ALA A 438 8.70 11.11 -16.10
N LEU A 439 8.02 10.06 -16.58
CA LEU A 439 8.41 9.36 -17.81
C LEU A 439 8.37 10.28 -19.04
N LEU A 440 7.34 11.11 -19.16
CA LEU A 440 7.24 12.08 -20.25
C LEU A 440 8.32 13.18 -20.14
N ALA A 441 8.54 13.72 -18.94
CA ALA A 441 9.49 14.80 -18.68
C ALA A 441 10.96 14.38 -18.87
N ASN A 442 11.28 13.09 -18.67
CA ASN A 442 12.64 12.55 -18.76
C ASN A 442 12.82 11.60 -19.97
N ASN A 443 12.15 11.90 -21.08
CA ASN A 443 12.31 11.13 -22.33
C ASN A 443 12.19 9.61 -22.13
N TYR A 444 11.26 9.19 -21.27
CA TYR A 444 11.00 7.77 -20.94
C TYR A 444 12.17 7.05 -20.27
N ASP A 445 13.03 7.73 -19.52
CA ASP A 445 14.06 7.08 -18.68
C ASP A 445 13.37 6.33 -17.52
N ILE A 446 13.14 5.04 -17.77
CA ILE A 446 12.47 4.14 -16.82
C ILE A 446 13.33 3.94 -15.58
N LYS A 447 14.66 3.84 -15.74
CA LYS A 447 15.57 3.56 -14.63
C LYS A 447 15.59 4.71 -13.64
N TRP A 448 15.74 5.95 -14.13
CA TRP A 448 15.69 7.15 -13.29
C TRP A 448 14.35 7.25 -12.55
N VAL A 449 13.22 7.04 -13.25
CA VAL A 449 11.89 7.08 -12.60
C VAL A 449 11.75 5.99 -11.53
N MET A 450 12.27 4.79 -11.77
CA MET A 450 12.26 3.71 -10.78
C MET A 450 13.04 4.09 -9.51
N ASP A 451 14.21 4.68 -9.68
CA ASP A 451 15.05 5.13 -8.57
C ASP A 451 14.37 6.23 -7.76
N GLN A 452 13.76 7.22 -8.43
CA GLN A 452 12.98 8.29 -7.80
C GLN A 452 11.80 7.77 -6.97
N VAL A 453 11.07 6.78 -7.48
CA VAL A 453 9.93 6.24 -6.74
C VAL A 453 10.30 5.07 -5.82
N GLY A 454 11.47 4.49 -5.92
CA GLY A 454 11.91 3.32 -5.14
C GLY A 454 11.10 2.06 -5.50
N HIS A 455 11.10 1.70 -6.80
CA HIS A 455 10.56 0.45 -7.29
C HIS A 455 11.67 -0.59 -7.41
N ALA A 456 11.57 -1.68 -6.66
CA ALA A 456 12.49 -2.82 -6.79
C ALA A 456 12.25 -3.61 -8.08
N ASP A 457 10.99 -3.64 -8.56
CA ASP A 457 10.55 -4.32 -9.78
C ASP A 457 10.02 -3.30 -10.79
N SER A 458 10.48 -3.39 -12.02
CA SER A 458 10.06 -2.52 -13.13
C SER A 458 8.58 -2.66 -13.50
N LYS A 459 7.92 -3.76 -13.14
CA LYS A 459 6.57 -4.10 -13.57
C LYS A 459 5.55 -2.97 -13.39
N MET A 460 5.56 -2.28 -12.25
CA MET A 460 4.63 -1.20 -11.98
C MET A 460 4.91 0.04 -12.85
N THR A 461 6.19 0.40 -13.04
CA THR A 461 6.61 1.49 -13.92
C THR A 461 6.32 1.14 -15.37
N MET A 462 6.57 -0.11 -15.78
CA MET A 462 6.25 -0.62 -17.12
C MET A 462 4.74 -0.67 -17.40
N ASP A 463 3.90 -0.98 -16.42
CA ASP A 463 2.44 -0.92 -16.59
C ASP A 463 1.97 0.50 -16.93
N VAL A 464 2.54 1.54 -16.31
CA VAL A 464 2.26 2.96 -16.64
C VAL A 464 2.84 3.32 -18.00
N TYR A 465 4.08 2.95 -18.28
CA TYR A 465 4.73 3.15 -19.58
C TYR A 465 3.92 2.55 -20.74
N ASN A 466 3.46 1.31 -20.60
CA ASN A 466 2.62 0.65 -21.61
C ASN A 466 1.30 1.38 -21.85
N GLN A 467 0.68 1.94 -20.80
CA GLN A 467 -0.54 2.74 -20.95
C GLN A 467 -0.29 4.05 -21.69
N LEU A 468 0.83 4.73 -21.41
CA LEU A 468 1.26 5.93 -22.13
C LEU A 468 1.54 5.63 -23.60
N GLN A 469 2.25 4.55 -23.88
CA GLN A 469 2.53 4.11 -25.25
C GLN A 469 1.26 3.77 -26.04
N GLN A 470 0.29 3.10 -25.41
CA GLN A 470 -0.99 2.80 -26.06
C GLN A 470 -1.77 4.08 -26.43
N ARG A 471 -1.64 5.14 -25.66
CA ARG A 471 -2.22 6.48 -26.00
C ARG A 471 -1.47 7.13 -27.15
N ALA A 472 -0.13 7.16 -27.06
CA ALA A 472 0.72 7.70 -28.12
C ALA A 472 0.54 6.99 -29.47
N LYS A 473 0.25 5.67 -29.47
CA LYS A 473 0.00 4.90 -30.69
C LYS A 473 -1.24 5.39 -31.48
N ARG A 474 -2.22 6.02 -30.83
CA ARG A 474 -3.39 6.60 -31.53
C ARG A 474 -3.02 7.82 -32.37
N GLU A 475 -1.94 8.52 -32.03
CA GLU A 475 -1.44 9.70 -32.74
C GLU A 475 -0.23 9.35 -33.64
N HIS A 476 0.21 8.08 -33.59
CA HIS A 476 1.46 7.66 -34.22
C HIS A 476 1.43 7.84 -35.76
N GLY A 477 0.33 7.53 -36.43
CA GLY A 477 0.20 7.67 -37.88
C GLY A 477 0.43 9.11 -38.32
N ALA A 478 -0.31 10.06 -37.74
CA ALA A 478 -0.18 11.47 -38.08
C ALA A 478 1.19 12.06 -37.70
N SER A 479 1.77 11.62 -36.58
CA SER A 479 3.11 12.05 -36.15
C SER A 479 4.21 11.48 -37.03
N PHE A 480 4.09 10.21 -37.45
CA PHE A 480 5.01 9.57 -38.40
C PHE A 480 5.01 10.28 -39.74
N ASP A 481 3.83 10.55 -40.32
CA ASP A 481 3.69 11.25 -41.60
C ASP A 481 4.23 12.68 -41.53
N ARG A 482 4.03 13.37 -40.38
CA ARG A 482 4.60 14.70 -40.14
C ARG A 482 6.13 14.66 -40.13
N LEU A 483 6.74 13.70 -39.43
CA LEU A 483 8.21 13.55 -39.39
C LEU A 483 8.78 13.22 -40.76
N ILE A 484 8.15 12.35 -41.53
CA ILE A 484 8.58 12.03 -42.91
C ILE A 484 8.43 13.25 -43.81
N ARG A 485 7.35 14.04 -43.68
CA ARG A 485 7.15 15.28 -44.42
C ARG A 485 8.25 16.29 -44.07
N GLN A 486 8.53 16.53 -42.80
CA GLN A 486 9.59 17.42 -42.35
C GLN A 486 10.97 16.98 -42.85
N ALA A 487 11.28 15.66 -42.78
CA ALA A 487 12.54 15.14 -43.31
C ALA A 487 12.65 15.31 -44.83
N ARG A 488 11.55 15.13 -45.56
CA ARG A 488 11.51 15.41 -47.00
C ARG A 488 11.72 16.88 -47.33
N GLU A 489 11.07 17.80 -46.60
CA GLU A 489 11.26 19.24 -46.74
C GLU A 489 12.70 19.66 -46.46
N GLN A 490 13.36 19.02 -45.46
CA GLN A 490 14.77 19.28 -45.15
C GLN A 490 15.73 18.80 -46.24
N VAL A 491 15.46 17.64 -46.85
CA VAL A 491 16.34 16.99 -47.83
C VAL A 491 16.12 17.53 -49.25
N TYR A 492 14.90 17.82 -49.63
CA TYR A 492 14.54 18.14 -51.00
C TYR A 492 14.15 19.60 -51.20
N GLY A 493 14.11 20.41 -50.14
CA GLY A 493 13.55 21.76 -50.17
C GLY A 493 12.04 21.78 -50.39
N SER A 494 11.39 22.90 -50.12
CA SER A 494 9.96 23.06 -50.40
C SER A 494 9.74 23.15 -51.93
N THR A 495 9.68 22.00 -52.58
CA THR A 495 9.13 21.92 -53.96
C THR A 495 7.61 21.78 -53.83
N ALA A 496 6.98 22.89 -53.66
CA ALA A 496 5.58 23.06 -53.99
C ALA A 496 5.42 22.85 -55.50
N ASP A 497 5.30 21.68 -56.06
CA ASP A 497 4.70 21.45 -57.35
C ASP A 497 5.06 20.09 -57.98
N ALA A 498 4.95 19.00 -57.25
CA ALA A 498 4.84 17.69 -57.91
C ALA A 498 4.26 16.65 -56.95
N HIS A 499 2.98 16.60 -56.78
CA HIS A 499 2.14 15.44 -56.52
C HIS A 499 0.79 15.85 -55.89
N GLY A 500 0.04 16.62 -56.66
CA GLY A 500 -1.37 16.96 -56.38
C GLY A 500 -2.37 15.80 -56.49
N VAL A 501 -1.92 14.54 -56.40
CA VAL A 501 -2.79 13.38 -56.49
C VAL A 501 -2.97 12.65 -55.15
N LEU A 502 -2.09 12.83 -54.21
CA LEU A 502 -2.22 12.16 -52.88
C LEU A 502 -2.90 13.06 -51.82
N ASP A 503 -2.81 14.41 -51.94
CA ASP A 503 -3.49 15.30 -51.01
C ASP A 503 -5.01 15.35 -51.20
N ASN A 504 -5.53 15.06 -52.43
CA ASN A 504 -6.95 15.03 -52.70
C ASN A 504 -7.66 13.73 -52.21
N VAL A 505 -6.91 12.71 -51.81
CA VAL A 505 -7.49 11.47 -51.23
C VAL A 505 -7.66 11.57 -49.74
N LEU A 506 -6.84 12.38 -49.05
CA LEU A 506 -6.88 12.53 -47.57
C LEU A 506 -7.86 13.63 -47.12
N ASP A 507 -8.12 14.67 -47.94
CA ASP A 507 -9.06 15.74 -47.60
C ASP A 507 -10.54 15.39 -47.90
N ASN A 508 -10.83 14.31 -48.67
CA ASN A 508 -12.19 13.90 -48.96
C ASN A 508 -12.82 12.98 -47.90
N ASP A 509 -12.05 12.47 -46.94
CA ASP A 509 -12.61 11.60 -45.87
C ASP A 509 -13.20 12.40 -44.69
N HIS A 510 -13.10 13.71 -44.66
CA HIS A 510 -13.70 14.54 -43.61
C HIS A 510 -15.07 15.15 -43.93
N GLN A 511 -15.63 14.94 -45.10
CA GLN A 511 -16.94 15.55 -45.50
C GLN A 511 -18.09 14.56 -45.67
N THR A 512 -17.94 13.27 -45.47
CA THR A 512 -19.07 12.33 -45.50
C THR A 512 -19.14 11.54 -44.20
N ALA A 513 -19.93 12.05 -43.27
CA ALA A 513 -20.44 11.23 -42.18
C ALA A 513 -21.28 10.09 -42.79
N PRO A 514 -20.98 8.83 -42.52
CA PRO A 514 -21.79 7.73 -43.02
C PRO A 514 -23.16 7.79 -42.34
N LYS A 515 -24.22 7.95 -43.19
CA LYS A 515 -25.60 7.71 -42.79
C LYS A 515 -25.70 6.29 -42.27
N THR A 516 -26.09 6.13 -41.03
CA THR A 516 -26.34 4.87 -40.36
C THR A 516 -27.29 4.00 -41.19
N PRO A 517 -26.94 2.77 -41.60
CA PRO A 517 -27.89 1.86 -42.21
C PRO A 517 -28.89 1.39 -41.15
N GLN A 518 -30.17 1.60 -41.44
CA GLN A 518 -31.26 1.01 -40.65
C GLN A 518 -31.13 -0.51 -40.75
N THR A 519 -30.70 -1.16 -39.65
CA THR A 519 -30.64 -2.60 -39.51
C THR A 519 -32.06 -3.17 -39.44
N ARG A 520 -32.44 -3.92 -40.48
CA ARG A 520 -33.58 -4.81 -40.48
C ARG A 520 -33.50 -5.76 -39.30
N ARG A 521 -34.55 -5.74 -38.49
CA ARG A 521 -34.79 -6.59 -37.32
C ARG A 521 -34.70 -8.08 -37.73
N ALA A 522 -33.58 -8.76 -37.40
CA ALA A 522 -33.43 -10.19 -37.51
C ALA A 522 -34.19 -10.88 -36.37
N LYS A 523 -34.99 -11.89 -36.76
CA LYS A 523 -35.79 -12.73 -35.87
C LYS A 523 -34.88 -13.50 -34.89
N ARG A 524 -35.18 -13.41 -33.58
CA ARG A 524 -34.56 -14.21 -32.52
C ARG A 524 -34.74 -15.72 -32.78
N PRO A 525 -33.69 -16.54 -32.64
CA PRO A 525 -33.88 -17.99 -32.58
C PRO A 525 -34.47 -18.42 -31.23
N LYS A 526 -35.41 -19.39 -31.30
CA LYS A 526 -36.08 -19.98 -30.13
C LYS A 526 -35.09 -20.78 -29.27
N LYS A 527 -35.12 -20.56 -27.96
CA LYS A 527 -34.38 -21.36 -26.97
C LYS A 527 -34.93 -22.77 -26.89
N PRO A 528 -34.08 -23.82 -26.76
CA PRO A 528 -34.55 -25.16 -26.46
C PRO A 528 -35.02 -25.25 -24.98
N ARG A 529 -36.16 -25.92 -24.79
CA ARG A 529 -36.72 -26.30 -23.50
C ARG A 529 -35.83 -27.37 -22.85
N ILE A 530 -35.28 -27.11 -21.67
CA ILE A 530 -34.71 -28.14 -20.81
C ILE A 530 -35.66 -28.36 -19.65
N SER A 531 -36.08 -29.62 -19.49
CA SER A 531 -37.00 -30.11 -18.49
C SER A 531 -36.42 -29.98 -17.05
N ARG A 532 -37.31 -29.60 -16.14
CA ARG A 532 -37.09 -29.62 -14.71
C ARG A 532 -36.93 -31.07 -14.23
N ALA A 533 -35.84 -31.38 -13.53
CA ALA A 533 -35.82 -32.44 -12.54
C ALA A 533 -35.52 -31.79 -11.17
N ASN A 534 -36.50 -31.89 -10.29
CA ASN A 534 -36.42 -31.44 -8.90
C ASN A 534 -35.48 -32.39 -8.11
N ALA A 535 -34.51 -31.85 -7.43
CA ALA A 535 -34.02 -32.43 -6.19
C ALA A 535 -33.87 -31.29 -5.15
N ALA A 536 -34.82 -31.25 -4.25
CA ALA A 536 -34.82 -30.39 -3.09
C ALA A 536 -33.77 -30.92 -2.10
N TRP A 537 -32.80 -30.10 -1.79
CA TRP A 537 -31.93 -30.27 -0.64
C TRP A 537 -32.26 -29.16 0.38
N THR A 538 -32.82 -29.57 1.51
CA THR A 538 -33.09 -28.69 2.66
C THR A 538 -31.87 -28.73 3.58
N PRO A 539 -31.32 -27.59 3.99
CA PRO A 539 -30.32 -27.58 5.04
C PRO A 539 -31.02 -27.63 6.39
N ASP A 540 -30.73 -28.65 7.20
CA ASP A 540 -31.10 -28.71 8.60
C ASP A 540 -30.52 -27.54 9.39
N VAL A 541 -31.42 -26.80 10.01
CA VAL A 541 -31.10 -25.76 10.99
C VAL A 541 -30.76 -26.46 12.30
N ILE A 542 -29.46 -26.59 12.61
CA ILE A 542 -29.02 -26.96 13.96
C ILE A 542 -28.86 -25.66 14.77
N GLN A 543 -29.84 -25.42 15.65
CA GLN A 543 -29.68 -24.55 16.81
C GLN A 543 -28.72 -25.23 17.80
N GLY A 544 -27.62 -24.55 18.15
CA GLY A 544 -26.66 -25.04 19.12
C GLY A 544 -25.87 -23.87 19.72
N GLY A 545 -26.26 -23.52 20.93
CA GLY A 545 -25.54 -22.99 22.09
C GLY A 545 -24.35 -22.06 21.87
N GLY A 546 -24.55 -20.79 22.19
CA GLY A 546 -23.45 -19.81 22.31
C GLY A 546 -22.48 -20.17 23.44
N GLN A 547 -21.23 -20.28 23.11
CA GLN A 547 -20.12 -19.97 24.00
C GLN A 547 -19.16 -19.04 23.27
N SER A 548 -19.15 -17.80 23.77
CA SER A 548 -18.25 -16.76 23.34
C SER A 548 -16.85 -17.05 23.89
N PHE A 549 -15.94 -17.53 23.06
CA PHE A 549 -14.52 -17.48 23.36
C PHE A 549 -13.93 -16.19 22.81
N SER A 550 -13.62 -15.26 23.71
CA SER A 550 -12.87 -14.05 23.43
C SER A 550 -11.40 -14.39 23.25
N VAL A 551 -10.91 -14.31 22.02
CA VAL A 551 -9.47 -14.21 21.76
C VAL A 551 -9.06 -12.79 22.14
N VAL A 552 -8.38 -12.64 23.26
CA VAL A 552 -7.81 -11.38 23.73
C VAL A 552 -6.64 -11.02 22.84
N CYS A 553 -6.87 -10.16 21.85
CA CYS A 553 -5.82 -9.35 21.28
C CYS A 553 -5.71 -8.09 22.13
N SER A 554 -4.81 -8.08 23.12
CA SER A 554 -4.41 -6.88 23.83
C SER A 554 -3.73 -5.93 22.85
N THR A 555 -4.43 -4.89 22.48
CA THR A 555 -3.86 -3.71 21.83
C THR A 555 -3.39 -2.76 22.91
N ASN A 556 -2.09 -2.67 23.11
CA ASN A 556 -1.43 -1.48 23.62
C ASN A 556 -0.92 -0.63 22.45
#